data_678d9830e0c9fea260abb7f84ba20a5a
#
_entry.id   678d9830e0c9fea260abb7f84ba20a5a
#
_cell.length_a   1.000
_cell.length_b   1.000
_cell.length_c   1.000
_cell.angle_alpha   90.00
_cell.angle_beta   90.00
_cell.angle_gamma   90.00
#
_symmetry.space_group_name_H-M   'P 1'
#
loop_
_entity.id
_entity.type
_entity.pdbx_description
1 polymer ?
#
loop_
_entity_poly.entity_id
_entity_poly.type
_entity_poly.pdbx_seq_one_letter_code
_entity_poly.pdbx_strand_id
1 'polypeptide(L)'
;ANVRSKNVGTITLETDAIMLAEAVVVAEAPQVQVVEDTLMYSSSAYRTPEGAMLEELVKKLPGAEIDDDGNVTINGKELKKIMVDGKEFFGGDIKTGLKNLPVDIIDKLKTYDKKSDLARITGIDDGEEETVLDLTIKKGMNKGWFGNADVAYGTEDRYMARMMVNYIVDKTQFSLIGSANNVNDQGFSGGGGGPRWRRNNGLVATKTLGANFATETSKLELDGSVRYDYKGADIISTNSSERFLQNGSSYSNSNAVNKNKNSDVFANFRLEWKPDSMTNIIFRPNFSYGKTNGTSGSESGTFNSDPYSLIANPNDFLDFDKLEDDPLENIRVNATNDASLTKSKSISTSATLQLNRKLNNRGRNITFRGRFSYGDNDNDQYRQSETRYYQILNALGGDSVLYRNQYITTPTNNYNYSAQVTYSEPIARATFLQFSYQFQYKYSESDKTTFDMLDYPEWDINGPLPSGYESHAVDSLGKYAEYRYYNHDASVSLRFIREKYQLSAGMSFQPQHSVLSYKRGDY
;
A
#
# COMPACT_ATOMS: atom_id res chain seq x y z
N ALA A 1 -60.99 7.69 -87.51
CA ALA A 1 -61.39 8.14 -86.18
C ALA A 1 -60.08 8.18 -85.34
N ASN A 2 -59.69 9.41 -85.02
CA ASN A 2 -58.51 9.59 -84.15
C ASN A 2 -58.99 9.52 -82.70
N VAL A 3 -58.63 8.46 -82.00
CA VAL A 3 -58.81 8.36 -80.54
C VAL A 3 -57.72 9.17 -79.83
N ARG A 4 -58.06 10.34 -79.32
CA ARG A 4 -57.13 11.26 -78.71
C ARG A 4 -56.83 10.94 -77.21
N SER A 5 -57.50 9.99 -76.62
CA SER A 5 -57.24 9.53 -75.26
C SER A 5 -57.74 8.09 -75.10
N LYS A 6 -57.00 7.25 -74.42
CA LYS A 6 -57.36 5.88 -74.04
C LYS A 6 -57.19 5.83 -72.49
N ASN A 7 -58.24 5.53 -71.78
CA ASN A 7 -58.15 5.27 -70.36
C ASN A 7 -57.50 3.90 -70.16
N VAL A 8 -56.34 3.84 -69.54
CA VAL A 8 -55.56 2.61 -69.33
C VAL A 8 -55.84 1.93 -67.99
N GLY A 9 -56.88 2.39 -67.29
CA GLY A 9 -57.22 1.85 -65.94
C GLY A 9 -56.26 2.32 -64.83
N THR A 10 -56.54 1.86 -63.66
CA THR A 10 -55.71 2.14 -62.46
C THR A 10 -54.56 1.11 -62.43
N ILE A 11 -53.33 1.56 -62.52
CA ILE A 11 -52.14 0.73 -62.35
C ILE A 11 -51.80 0.81 -60.87
N THR A 12 -51.91 -0.30 -60.15
CA THR A 12 -51.45 -0.43 -58.76
C THR A 12 -49.97 -0.81 -58.80
N LEU A 13 -49.10 0.04 -58.30
CA LEU A 13 -47.68 -0.29 -58.09
C LEU A 13 -47.55 -0.89 -56.71
N GLU A 14 -47.02 -2.11 -56.63
CA GLU A 14 -46.55 -2.68 -55.37
C GLU A 14 -45.21 -2.04 -55.02
N THR A 15 -45.06 -1.62 -53.78
CA THR A 15 -43.78 -1.11 -53.28
C THR A 15 -42.85 -2.30 -53.09
N ASP A 16 -41.91 -2.48 -54.01
CA ASP A 16 -40.81 -3.40 -53.84
C ASP A 16 -39.78 -2.70 -52.92
N ALA A 17 -39.94 -2.92 -51.63
CA ALA A 17 -38.95 -2.48 -50.64
C ALA A 17 -37.74 -3.40 -50.73
N ILE A 18 -36.72 -3.00 -51.48
CA ILE A 18 -35.39 -3.60 -51.36
C ILE A 18 -34.88 -3.28 -49.98
N MET A 19 -35.03 -4.23 -49.06
CA MET A 19 -34.32 -4.18 -47.78
C MET A 19 -32.83 -4.26 -48.10
N LEU A 20 -32.15 -3.12 -48.06
CA LEU A 20 -30.70 -3.09 -48.02
C LEU A 20 -30.28 -3.90 -46.81
N ALA A 21 -29.55 -4.99 -47.02
CA ALA A 21 -28.91 -5.69 -45.93
C ALA A 21 -28.11 -4.66 -45.12
N GLU A 22 -28.36 -4.62 -43.81
CA GLU A 22 -27.67 -3.73 -42.88
C GLU A 22 -26.17 -3.90 -43.11
N ALA A 23 -25.52 -2.89 -43.65
CA ALA A 23 -24.07 -2.88 -43.74
C ALA A 23 -23.56 -2.65 -42.32
N VAL A 24 -23.26 -3.73 -41.61
CA VAL A 24 -22.55 -3.65 -40.33
C VAL A 24 -21.14 -3.16 -40.64
N VAL A 25 -20.91 -1.87 -40.52
CA VAL A 25 -19.56 -1.32 -40.54
C VAL A 25 -18.91 -1.71 -39.23
N VAL A 26 -18.20 -2.81 -39.23
CA VAL A 26 -17.32 -3.19 -38.10
C VAL A 26 -16.11 -2.28 -38.18
N ALA A 27 -16.17 -1.12 -37.54
CA ALA A 27 -14.98 -0.33 -37.30
C ALA A 27 -14.26 -0.96 -36.10
N GLU A 28 -13.05 -1.47 -36.32
CA GLU A 28 -12.18 -1.81 -35.17
C GLU A 28 -11.87 -0.54 -34.43
N ALA A 29 -12.24 -0.50 -33.12
CA ALA A 29 -11.87 0.62 -32.29
C ALA A 29 -10.35 0.70 -32.20
N PRO A 30 -9.74 1.89 -32.38
CA PRO A 30 -8.30 2.03 -32.24
C PRO A 30 -7.87 1.59 -30.86
N GLN A 31 -6.74 0.87 -30.77
CA GLN A 31 -6.23 0.33 -29.51
C GLN A 31 -6.01 1.41 -28.46
N VAL A 32 -5.47 2.54 -28.88
CA VAL A 32 -5.18 3.70 -28.04
C VAL A 32 -5.67 4.97 -28.71
N GLN A 33 -6.32 5.81 -27.97
CA GLN A 33 -6.73 7.15 -28.38
C GLN A 33 -6.18 8.18 -27.39
N VAL A 34 -5.68 9.29 -27.90
CA VAL A 34 -5.29 10.44 -27.07
C VAL A 34 -6.37 11.51 -27.23
N VAL A 35 -7.02 11.88 -26.14
CA VAL A 35 -8.02 12.94 -26.11
C VAL A 35 -7.61 13.94 -25.05
N GLU A 36 -7.14 15.10 -25.48
CA GLU A 36 -6.52 16.09 -24.61
C GLU A 36 -5.35 15.49 -23.81
N ASP A 37 -5.40 15.50 -22.48
CA ASP A 37 -4.39 14.92 -21.60
C ASP A 37 -4.74 13.47 -21.14
N THR A 38 -5.76 12.86 -21.74
CA THR A 38 -6.23 11.52 -21.38
C THR A 38 -5.85 10.49 -22.43
N LEU A 39 -5.19 9.41 -21.99
CA LEU A 39 -4.98 8.22 -22.82
C LEU A 39 -6.14 7.26 -22.59
N MET A 40 -6.82 6.88 -23.67
CA MET A 40 -7.91 5.91 -23.64
C MET A 40 -7.51 4.63 -24.35
N TYR A 41 -7.67 3.51 -23.66
CA TYR A 41 -7.46 2.17 -24.18
C TYR A 41 -8.81 1.46 -24.32
N SER A 42 -9.07 0.83 -25.46
CA SER A 42 -10.26 -0.01 -25.64
C SER A 42 -9.97 -1.42 -25.14
N SER A 43 -10.74 -1.93 -24.15
CA SER A 43 -10.51 -3.26 -23.60
C SER A 43 -10.65 -4.36 -24.66
N SER A 44 -11.56 -4.19 -25.62
CA SER A 44 -11.83 -5.14 -26.71
C SER A 44 -10.68 -5.30 -27.70
N ALA A 45 -9.75 -4.33 -27.75
CA ALA A 45 -8.58 -4.38 -28.63
C ALA A 45 -7.46 -5.32 -28.09
N TYR A 46 -7.57 -5.79 -26.86
CA TYR A 46 -6.58 -6.63 -26.20
C TYR A 46 -7.17 -8.01 -25.88
N ARG A 47 -6.56 -9.06 -26.39
CA ARG A 47 -7.00 -10.43 -26.11
C ARG A 47 -6.59 -10.83 -24.70
N THR A 48 -7.57 -11.09 -23.84
CA THR A 48 -7.38 -11.66 -22.51
C THR A 48 -8.05 -13.02 -22.42
N PRO A 49 -7.58 -13.94 -21.57
CA PRO A 49 -8.30 -15.17 -21.28
C PRO A 49 -9.70 -14.87 -20.72
N GLU A 50 -10.63 -15.81 -20.89
CA GLU A 50 -11.95 -15.72 -20.26
C GLU A 50 -11.79 -15.70 -18.72
N GLY A 51 -12.53 -14.81 -18.05
CA GLY A 51 -12.42 -14.62 -16.61
C GLY A 51 -11.14 -13.90 -16.15
N ALA A 52 -10.36 -13.32 -17.07
CA ALA A 52 -9.16 -12.56 -16.73
C ALA A 52 -9.48 -11.34 -15.86
N MET A 53 -8.61 -11.05 -14.89
CA MET A 53 -8.68 -9.85 -14.06
C MET A 53 -7.96 -8.67 -14.72
N LEU A 54 -8.25 -7.47 -14.28
CA LEU A 54 -7.69 -6.20 -14.79
C LEU A 54 -6.17 -6.24 -14.92
N GLU A 55 -5.46 -6.91 -14.03
CA GLU A 55 -4.01 -7.08 -14.11
C GLU A 55 -3.53 -7.64 -15.44
N GLU A 56 -4.21 -8.68 -15.96
CA GLU A 56 -3.85 -9.29 -17.24
C GLU A 56 -4.07 -8.36 -18.44
N LEU A 57 -5.06 -7.48 -18.34
CA LEU A 57 -5.30 -6.45 -19.34
C LEU A 57 -4.25 -5.33 -19.25
N VAL A 58 -3.95 -4.85 -18.04
CA VAL A 58 -2.96 -3.78 -17.82
C VAL A 58 -1.58 -4.19 -18.30
N LYS A 59 -1.15 -5.45 -18.10
CA LYS A 59 0.11 -5.99 -18.64
C LYS A 59 0.23 -5.92 -20.17
N LYS A 60 -0.89 -5.82 -20.87
CA LYS A 60 -0.94 -5.77 -22.34
C LYS A 60 -1.06 -4.35 -22.90
N LEU A 61 -1.27 -3.37 -22.02
CA LEU A 61 -1.38 -1.98 -22.46
C LEU A 61 -0.01 -1.44 -22.89
N PRO A 62 0.09 -0.76 -24.02
CA PRO A 62 1.33 -0.09 -24.42
C PRO A 62 1.78 0.92 -23.39
N GLY A 63 3.05 0.84 -22.99
CA GLY A 63 3.65 1.74 -22.00
C GLY A 63 3.26 1.46 -20.54
N ALA A 64 2.53 0.38 -20.27
CA ALA A 64 2.24 -0.04 -18.91
C ALA A 64 3.25 -1.08 -18.41
N GLU A 65 3.73 -0.90 -17.20
CA GLU A 65 4.63 -1.81 -16.50
C GLU A 65 4.09 -2.08 -15.11
N ILE A 66 4.17 -3.32 -14.67
CA ILE A 66 3.83 -3.72 -13.30
C ILE A 66 5.11 -4.31 -12.70
N ASP A 67 5.61 -3.67 -11.64
CA ASP A 67 6.80 -4.15 -10.96
C ASP A 67 6.53 -5.38 -10.07
N ASP A 68 7.60 -5.95 -9.49
CA ASP A 68 7.52 -7.13 -8.63
C ASP A 68 6.71 -6.87 -7.34
N ASP A 69 6.58 -5.61 -6.93
CA ASP A 69 5.80 -5.19 -5.77
C ASP A 69 4.33 -4.86 -6.11
N GLY A 70 3.96 -4.90 -7.39
CA GLY A 70 2.60 -4.63 -7.91
C GLY A 70 2.29 -3.15 -8.05
N ASN A 71 3.30 -2.30 -8.07
CA ASN A 71 3.12 -0.92 -8.47
C ASN A 71 3.01 -0.86 -9.99
N VAL A 72 2.16 0.01 -10.46
CA VAL A 72 1.91 0.19 -11.89
C VAL A 72 2.46 1.52 -12.35
N THR A 73 3.21 1.51 -13.44
CA THR A 73 3.57 2.71 -14.17
C THR A 73 2.92 2.69 -15.55
N ILE A 74 2.44 3.83 -16.02
CA ILE A 74 1.91 3.98 -17.38
C ILE A 74 2.62 5.17 -18.02
N ASN A 75 3.35 4.90 -19.11
CA ASN A 75 4.20 5.89 -19.79
C ASN A 75 5.18 6.62 -18.85
N GLY A 76 5.79 5.86 -17.92
CA GLY A 76 6.76 6.37 -16.97
C GLY A 76 6.16 7.13 -15.78
N LYS A 77 4.82 7.28 -15.70
CA LYS A 77 4.13 7.86 -14.55
C LYS A 77 3.60 6.76 -13.64
N GLU A 78 3.92 6.86 -12.35
CA GLU A 78 3.41 5.93 -11.35
C GLU A 78 1.91 6.15 -11.12
N LEU A 79 1.14 5.08 -11.28
CA LEU A 79 -0.29 5.08 -10.98
C LEU A 79 -0.51 5.22 -9.47
N LYS A 80 -1.40 6.11 -9.08
CA LYS A 80 -1.70 6.36 -7.66
C LYS A 80 -3.05 5.79 -7.23
N LYS A 81 -4.03 5.69 -8.14
CA LYS A 81 -5.38 5.23 -7.82
C LYS A 81 -6.03 4.49 -8.98
N ILE A 82 -6.90 3.52 -8.64
CA ILE A 82 -7.86 2.93 -9.56
C ILE A 82 -9.25 3.47 -9.25
N MET A 83 -9.95 3.86 -10.32
CA MET A 83 -11.31 4.36 -10.28
C MET A 83 -12.22 3.51 -11.17
N VAL A 84 -13.50 3.46 -10.83
CA VAL A 84 -14.54 2.80 -11.63
C VAL A 84 -15.66 3.82 -11.87
N ASP A 85 -15.88 4.18 -13.15
CA ASP A 85 -16.81 5.23 -13.56
C ASP A 85 -16.63 6.53 -12.74
N GLY A 86 -15.35 6.95 -12.55
CA GLY A 86 -14.98 8.18 -11.84
C GLY A 86 -14.98 8.09 -10.31
N LYS A 87 -15.26 6.92 -9.70
CA LYS A 87 -15.29 6.71 -8.25
C LYS A 87 -14.11 5.88 -7.77
N GLU A 88 -13.57 6.22 -6.61
CA GLU A 88 -12.45 5.47 -6.04
C GLU A 88 -12.88 4.04 -5.67
N PHE A 89 -12.16 3.05 -6.16
CA PHE A 89 -12.39 1.65 -5.86
C PHE A 89 -11.45 1.23 -4.72
N PHE A 90 -11.99 0.80 -3.58
CA PHE A 90 -11.24 0.50 -2.34
C PHE A 90 -10.26 1.62 -1.94
N GLY A 91 -10.74 2.88 -1.94
CA GLY A 91 -9.92 4.06 -1.65
C GLY A 91 -8.81 4.31 -2.67
N GLY A 92 -8.97 3.76 -3.88
CA GLY A 92 -7.99 3.86 -4.95
C GLY A 92 -6.87 2.81 -4.87
N ASP A 93 -6.98 1.79 -4.00
CA ASP A 93 -5.97 0.72 -3.89
C ASP A 93 -5.80 -0.01 -5.23
N ILE A 94 -4.62 0.20 -5.83
CA ILE A 94 -4.27 -0.33 -7.14
C ILE A 94 -4.29 -1.86 -7.13
N LYS A 95 -3.69 -2.47 -6.12
CA LYS A 95 -3.54 -3.94 -6.04
C LYS A 95 -4.89 -4.63 -5.91
N THR A 96 -5.77 -4.09 -5.07
CA THR A 96 -7.14 -4.57 -4.92
C THR A 96 -7.90 -4.42 -6.24
N GLY A 97 -7.78 -3.30 -6.95
CA GLY A 97 -8.40 -3.10 -8.25
C GLY A 97 -7.89 -4.08 -9.31
N LEU A 98 -6.58 -4.25 -9.43
CA LEU A 98 -5.97 -5.16 -10.41
C LEU A 98 -6.40 -6.61 -10.23
N LYS A 99 -6.53 -7.07 -8.99
CA LYS A 99 -6.81 -8.47 -8.65
C LYS A 99 -8.30 -8.83 -8.64
N ASN A 100 -9.19 -7.82 -8.57
CA ASN A 100 -10.60 -8.06 -8.32
C ASN A 100 -11.53 -7.60 -9.45
N LEU A 101 -11.10 -6.74 -10.33
CA LEU A 101 -11.96 -6.25 -11.42
C LEU A 101 -11.82 -7.14 -12.65
N PRO A 102 -12.87 -7.87 -13.06
CA PRO A 102 -12.82 -8.72 -14.24
C PRO A 102 -12.80 -7.86 -15.51
N VAL A 103 -12.00 -8.27 -16.50
CA VAL A 103 -11.89 -7.57 -17.80
C VAL A 103 -13.23 -7.56 -18.53
N ASP A 104 -14.04 -8.59 -18.34
CA ASP A 104 -15.30 -8.78 -19.09
C ASP A 104 -16.31 -7.65 -18.88
N ILE A 105 -16.25 -6.95 -17.75
CA ILE A 105 -17.14 -5.80 -17.48
C ILE A 105 -16.58 -4.47 -17.99
N ILE A 106 -15.30 -4.41 -18.37
CA ILE A 106 -14.61 -3.18 -18.71
C ILE A 106 -14.78 -2.87 -20.20
N ASP A 107 -15.24 -1.66 -20.52
CA ASP A 107 -15.31 -1.14 -21.89
C ASP A 107 -14.01 -0.41 -22.26
N LYS A 108 -13.61 0.55 -21.43
CA LYS A 108 -12.44 1.40 -21.66
C LYS A 108 -11.65 1.62 -20.39
N LEU A 109 -10.35 1.83 -20.56
CA LEU A 109 -9.45 2.28 -19.51
C LEU A 109 -8.98 3.68 -19.88
N LYS A 110 -9.04 4.61 -18.97
CA LYS A 110 -8.58 5.99 -19.15
C LYS A 110 -7.47 6.28 -18.14
N THR A 111 -6.34 6.77 -18.60
CA THR A 111 -5.30 7.28 -17.69
C THR A 111 -5.10 8.76 -17.91
N TYR A 112 -5.12 9.49 -16.82
CA TYR A 112 -4.95 10.95 -16.80
C TYR A 112 -4.45 11.41 -15.43
N ASP A 113 -3.93 12.63 -15.38
CA ASP A 113 -3.55 13.26 -14.13
C ASP A 113 -4.78 13.95 -13.52
N LYS A 114 -5.29 13.36 -12.44
CA LYS A 114 -6.42 13.88 -11.68
C LYS A 114 -5.95 15.05 -10.81
N LYS A 115 -6.53 16.19 -11.02
CA LYS A 115 -6.27 17.39 -10.19
C LYS A 115 -6.71 17.16 -8.75
N SER A 116 -6.01 17.79 -7.82
CA SER A 116 -6.41 17.82 -6.42
C SER A 116 -7.84 18.33 -6.25
N ASP A 117 -8.50 17.97 -5.16
CA ASP A 117 -9.83 18.51 -4.86
C ASP A 117 -9.82 20.04 -4.77
N LEU A 118 -8.72 20.64 -4.29
CA LEU A 118 -8.59 22.09 -4.22
C LEU A 118 -8.52 22.69 -5.62
N ALA A 119 -7.66 22.17 -6.49
CA ALA A 119 -7.54 22.64 -7.87
C ALA A 119 -8.85 22.47 -8.65
N ARG A 120 -9.54 21.33 -8.47
CA ARG A 120 -10.84 21.07 -9.09
C ARG A 120 -11.93 22.05 -8.66
N ILE A 121 -11.97 22.41 -7.38
CA ILE A 121 -13.01 23.32 -6.85
C ILE A 121 -12.70 24.78 -7.15
N THR A 122 -11.45 25.17 -7.01
CA THR A 122 -11.04 26.57 -7.17
C THR A 122 -10.72 26.94 -8.62
N GLY A 123 -10.43 25.96 -9.47
CA GLY A 123 -9.89 26.14 -10.82
C GLY A 123 -8.43 26.61 -10.82
N ILE A 124 -7.77 26.61 -9.66
CA ILE A 124 -6.39 27.03 -9.48
C ILE A 124 -5.56 25.78 -9.21
N ASP A 125 -4.66 25.46 -10.13
CA ASP A 125 -3.75 24.35 -10.01
C ASP A 125 -2.80 24.58 -8.83
N ASP A 126 -2.72 23.61 -7.93
CA ASP A 126 -1.84 23.63 -6.75
C ASP A 126 -0.59 22.76 -6.94
N GLY A 127 -0.45 22.13 -8.11
CA GLY A 127 0.65 21.22 -8.44
C GLY A 127 0.53 19.85 -7.76
N GLU A 128 -0.58 19.58 -7.07
CA GLU A 128 -0.88 18.26 -6.50
C GLU A 128 -1.78 17.48 -7.47
N GLU A 129 -1.17 16.78 -8.42
CA GLU A 129 -1.88 15.90 -9.37
C GLU A 129 -1.55 14.45 -9.08
N GLU A 130 -2.54 13.56 -9.25
CA GLU A 130 -2.38 12.12 -9.08
C GLU A 130 -2.70 11.42 -10.40
N THR A 131 -1.78 10.62 -10.93
CA THR A 131 -2.06 9.78 -12.11
C THR A 131 -3.02 8.67 -11.72
N VAL A 132 -4.16 8.59 -12.39
CA VAL A 132 -5.23 7.63 -12.10
C VAL A 132 -5.53 6.75 -13.32
N LEU A 133 -6.00 5.53 -13.04
CA LEU A 133 -6.59 4.63 -14.03
C LEU A 133 -8.10 4.55 -13.76
N ASP A 134 -8.89 5.15 -14.62
CA ASP A 134 -10.35 5.16 -14.53
C ASP A 134 -10.95 4.17 -15.52
N LEU A 135 -11.69 3.21 -15.01
CA LEU A 135 -12.31 2.13 -15.76
C LEU A 135 -13.75 2.50 -16.08
N THR A 136 -14.10 2.46 -17.35
CA THR A 136 -15.50 2.63 -17.78
C THR A 136 -16.13 1.26 -17.93
N ILE A 137 -17.28 1.03 -17.28
CA ILE A 137 -18.03 -0.22 -17.36
C ILE A 137 -18.84 -0.27 -18.66
N LYS A 138 -18.93 -1.46 -19.27
CA LYS A 138 -19.75 -1.71 -20.47
C LYS A 138 -21.20 -1.31 -20.26
N LYS A 139 -21.80 -0.71 -21.28
CA LYS A 139 -23.21 -0.37 -21.27
C LYS A 139 -24.08 -1.61 -21.03
N GLY A 140 -25.00 -1.53 -20.08
CA GLY A 140 -25.86 -2.63 -19.69
C GLY A 140 -25.32 -3.48 -18.54
N MET A 141 -24.01 -3.40 -18.21
CA MET A 141 -23.41 -4.03 -17.04
C MET A 141 -23.30 -3.09 -15.83
N ASN A 142 -23.71 -1.84 -15.98
CA ASN A 142 -23.74 -0.83 -14.92
C ASN A 142 -25.02 -0.85 -14.07
N LYS A 143 -25.84 -1.91 -14.17
CA LYS A 143 -27.04 -2.12 -13.35
C LYS A 143 -27.18 -3.58 -13.00
N GLY A 144 -27.11 -3.92 -11.72
CA GLY A 144 -27.34 -5.26 -11.22
C GLY A 144 -26.22 -5.81 -10.34
N TRP A 145 -26.27 -7.09 -10.14
CA TRP A 145 -25.29 -7.87 -9.41
C TRP A 145 -24.38 -8.60 -10.39
N PHE A 146 -23.08 -8.59 -10.11
CA PHE A 146 -22.12 -9.44 -10.79
C PHE A 146 -21.03 -9.85 -9.81
N GLY A 147 -20.41 -10.98 -10.07
CA GLY A 147 -19.35 -11.48 -9.20
C GLY A 147 -18.77 -12.77 -9.72
N ASN A 148 -17.73 -13.20 -9.06
CA ASN A 148 -17.07 -14.49 -9.30
C ASN A 148 -16.73 -15.13 -7.97
N ALA A 149 -16.66 -16.46 -7.97
CA ALA A 149 -16.19 -17.26 -6.86
C ALA A 149 -15.36 -18.41 -7.39
N ASP A 150 -14.17 -18.57 -6.81
CA ASP A 150 -13.22 -19.63 -7.15
C ASP A 150 -12.92 -20.41 -5.88
N VAL A 151 -12.96 -21.73 -5.97
CA VAL A 151 -12.58 -22.62 -4.87
C VAL A 151 -11.69 -23.73 -5.42
N ALA A 152 -10.55 -23.97 -4.79
CA ALA A 152 -9.66 -25.05 -5.12
C ALA A 152 -9.18 -25.75 -3.85
N TYR A 153 -9.05 -27.06 -3.92
CA TYR A 153 -8.45 -27.90 -2.88
C TYR A 153 -7.42 -28.82 -3.50
N GLY A 154 -6.27 -28.95 -2.86
CA GLY A 154 -5.14 -29.74 -3.34
C GLY A 154 -4.65 -30.74 -2.29
N THR A 155 -3.61 -31.46 -2.63
CA THR A 155 -2.89 -32.34 -1.71
C THR A 155 -2.26 -31.55 -0.56
N GLU A 156 -1.91 -32.21 0.55
CA GLU A 156 -1.25 -31.60 1.73
C GLU A 156 -2.04 -30.42 2.33
N ASP A 157 -3.37 -30.55 2.38
CA ASP A 157 -4.29 -29.54 2.94
C ASP A 157 -4.15 -28.16 2.29
N ARG A 158 -3.75 -28.13 1.00
CA ARG A 158 -3.69 -26.87 0.24
C ARG A 158 -5.08 -26.46 -0.19
N TYR A 159 -5.41 -25.20 0.06
CA TYR A 159 -6.69 -24.65 -0.32
C TYR A 159 -6.57 -23.23 -0.86
N MET A 160 -7.49 -22.86 -1.71
CA MET A 160 -7.73 -21.51 -2.17
C MET A 160 -9.23 -21.29 -2.29
N ALA A 161 -9.72 -20.24 -1.68
CA ALA A 161 -11.08 -19.75 -1.86
C ALA A 161 -11.02 -18.24 -2.12
N ARG A 162 -11.74 -17.78 -3.13
CA ARG A 162 -11.82 -16.38 -3.50
C ARG A 162 -13.23 -16.06 -3.94
N MET A 163 -13.75 -14.92 -3.50
CA MET A 163 -15.05 -14.43 -3.95
C MET A 163 -15.03 -12.92 -4.10
N MET A 164 -15.76 -12.44 -5.07
CA MET A 164 -16.06 -11.04 -5.25
C MET A 164 -17.52 -10.89 -5.67
N VAL A 165 -18.23 -9.97 -5.04
CA VAL A 165 -19.61 -9.61 -5.40
C VAL A 165 -19.68 -8.11 -5.52
N ASN A 166 -20.22 -7.63 -6.63
CA ASN A 166 -20.45 -6.21 -6.89
C ASN A 166 -21.93 -5.98 -7.17
N TYR A 167 -22.43 -4.88 -6.65
CA TYR A 167 -23.74 -4.35 -6.94
C TYR A 167 -23.62 -2.92 -7.44
N ILE A 168 -24.08 -2.68 -8.65
CA ILE A 168 -24.04 -1.35 -9.26
C ILE A 168 -25.46 -0.97 -9.69
N VAL A 169 -25.92 0.19 -9.26
CA VAL A 169 -27.18 0.78 -9.71
C VAL A 169 -26.99 2.28 -9.84
N ASP A 170 -27.09 2.77 -11.07
CA ASP A 170 -26.90 4.18 -11.40
C ASP A 170 -25.58 4.75 -10.83
N LYS A 171 -25.67 5.60 -9.81
CA LYS A 171 -24.52 6.23 -9.16
C LYS A 171 -24.10 5.57 -7.84
N THR A 172 -24.70 4.42 -7.51
CA THR A 172 -24.38 3.68 -6.29
C THR A 172 -23.65 2.39 -6.65
N GLN A 173 -22.54 2.16 -5.98
CA GLN A 173 -21.70 0.98 -6.13
C GLN A 173 -21.44 0.37 -4.75
N PHE A 174 -21.55 -0.94 -4.65
CA PHE A 174 -21.17 -1.71 -3.48
C PHE A 174 -20.36 -2.91 -3.93
N SER A 175 -19.26 -3.19 -3.26
CA SER A 175 -18.39 -4.35 -3.55
C SER A 175 -18.03 -5.07 -2.27
N LEU A 176 -18.10 -6.38 -2.30
CA LEU A 176 -17.63 -7.27 -1.25
C LEU A 176 -16.57 -8.20 -1.83
N ILE A 177 -15.44 -8.30 -1.18
CA ILE A 177 -14.34 -9.21 -1.53
C ILE A 177 -14.00 -10.11 -0.36
N GLY A 178 -13.68 -11.37 -0.64
CA GLY A 178 -13.21 -12.31 0.34
C GLY A 178 -12.23 -13.30 -0.27
N SER A 179 -11.12 -13.56 0.40
CA SER A 179 -10.17 -14.61 0.01
C SER A 179 -9.56 -15.31 1.22
N ALA A 180 -9.24 -16.58 1.04
CA ALA A 180 -8.45 -17.34 1.99
C ALA A 180 -7.65 -18.40 1.24
N ASN A 181 -6.34 -18.48 1.46
CA ASN A 181 -5.50 -19.49 0.85
C ASN A 181 -4.23 -19.77 1.66
N ASN A 182 -3.61 -20.92 1.37
CA ASN A 182 -2.29 -21.32 1.88
C ASN A 182 -1.37 -21.85 0.76
N VAL A 183 -1.57 -21.37 -0.47
CA VAL A 183 -0.83 -21.77 -1.67
C VAL A 183 0.13 -20.69 -2.13
N ASN A 184 0.59 -19.82 -1.22
CA ASN A 184 1.46 -18.68 -1.52
C ASN A 184 0.83 -17.66 -2.49
N ASP A 185 -0.49 -17.70 -2.67
CA ASP A 185 -1.20 -16.63 -3.38
C ASP A 185 -1.35 -15.43 -2.42
N GLN A 186 -0.93 -14.26 -2.86
CA GLN A 186 -1.02 -13.05 -2.05
C GLN A 186 -2.46 -12.52 -1.90
N GLY A 187 -3.45 -13.25 -2.42
CA GLY A 187 -4.84 -12.88 -2.32
C GLY A 187 -5.14 -11.57 -3.04
N PHE A 188 -6.06 -10.79 -2.47
CA PHE A 188 -6.46 -9.49 -3.01
C PHE A 188 -5.51 -8.34 -2.65
N SER A 189 -4.69 -8.49 -1.63
CA SER A 189 -3.78 -7.46 -1.12
C SER A 189 -2.32 -7.64 -1.55
N GLY A 190 -2.03 -8.64 -2.36
CA GLY A 190 -0.67 -8.99 -2.74
C GLY A 190 -0.07 -8.06 -3.78
N GLY A 191 1.06 -7.42 -3.47
CA GLY A 191 1.90 -6.79 -4.46
C GLY A 191 2.63 -7.82 -5.33
N GLY A 192 2.83 -7.54 -6.59
CA GLY A 192 3.69 -8.28 -7.48
C GLY A 192 2.98 -9.06 -8.57
N GLY A 193 2.92 -8.48 -9.76
CA GLY A 193 2.49 -9.11 -11.00
C GLY A 193 3.57 -9.97 -11.67
N GLY A 194 4.50 -10.54 -10.89
CA GLY A 194 5.48 -11.50 -11.39
C GLY A 194 4.91 -12.91 -11.51
N PRO A 195 5.60 -13.83 -12.21
CA PRO A 195 5.20 -15.23 -12.24
C PRO A 195 4.98 -15.73 -10.82
N ARG A 196 3.89 -16.48 -10.58
CA ARG A 196 3.40 -16.93 -9.26
C ARG A 196 4.44 -17.62 -8.36
N TRP A 197 5.61 -17.92 -8.87
CA TRP A 197 6.75 -18.60 -8.23
C TRP A 197 7.92 -17.67 -7.88
N ARG A 198 7.79 -16.35 -8.06
CA ARG A 198 8.83 -15.39 -7.64
C ARG A 198 8.62 -14.93 -6.19
N ARG A 199 9.51 -15.38 -5.33
CA ARG A 199 9.89 -14.83 -4.02
C ARG A 199 8.86 -14.79 -2.88
N ASN A 200 8.04 -15.79 -2.71
CA ASN A 200 7.59 -16.09 -1.36
C ASN A 200 8.61 -17.05 -0.75
N ASN A 201 9.48 -16.55 0.10
CA ASN A 201 10.33 -17.43 0.90
C ASN A 201 9.42 -18.17 1.89
N GLY A 202 9.35 -19.50 1.79
CA GLY A 202 8.56 -20.33 2.67
C GLY A 202 7.08 -20.46 2.32
N LEU A 203 6.29 -20.88 3.28
CA LEU A 203 4.86 -21.12 3.15
C LEU A 203 4.08 -19.89 3.66
N VAL A 204 3.22 -19.35 2.80
CA VAL A 204 2.42 -18.17 3.13
C VAL A 204 0.93 -18.50 3.03
N ALA A 205 0.21 -18.20 4.11
CA ALA A 205 -1.24 -18.22 4.16
C ALA A 205 -1.77 -16.79 4.24
N THR A 206 -2.78 -16.45 3.43
CA THR A 206 -3.43 -15.14 3.45
C THR A 206 -4.93 -15.28 3.61
N LYS A 207 -5.55 -14.31 4.29
CA LYS A 207 -7.00 -14.14 4.36
C LYS A 207 -7.32 -12.67 4.22
N THR A 208 -8.28 -12.34 3.38
CA THR A 208 -8.74 -10.96 3.17
C THR A 208 -10.26 -10.93 3.20
N LEU A 209 -10.83 -9.93 3.86
CA LEU A 209 -12.23 -9.59 3.79
C LEU A 209 -12.34 -8.08 3.61
N GLY A 210 -13.06 -7.63 2.59
CA GLY A 210 -13.19 -6.20 2.31
C GLY A 210 -14.56 -5.83 1.79
N ALA A 211 -15.01 -4.63 2.13
CA ALA A 211 -16.22 -4.02 1.61
C ALA A 211 -15.90 -2.60 1.13
N ASN A 212 -16.47 -2.23 -0.01
CA ASN A 212 -16.38 -0.90 -0.59
C ASN A 212 -17.78 -0.39 -0.93
N PHE A 213 -17.99 0.89 -0.70
CA PHE A 213 -19.26 1.56 -1.00
C PHE A 213 -18.99 2.92 -1.62
N ALA A 214 -19.72 3.28 -2.67
CA ALA A 214 -19.70 4.61 -3.24
C ALA A 214 -21.09 5.01 -3.72
N THR A 215 -21.51 6.24 -3.43
CA THR A 215 -22.75 6.80 -3.94
C THR A 215 -22.61 8.28 -4.20
N GLU A 216 -23.36 8.79 -5.16
CA GLU A 216 -23.37 10.19 -5.55
C GLU A 216 -24.80 10.68 -5.79
N THR A 217 -25.12 11.81 -5.19
CA THR A 217 -26.31 12.59 -5.46
C THR A 217 -25.93 13.96 -6.01
N SER A 218 -26.89 14.81 -6.33
CA SER A 218 -26.61 16.18 -6.79
C SER A 218 -25.84 17.04 -5.77
N LYS A 219 -25.93 16.72 -4.48
CA LYS A 219 -25.33 17.51 -3.38
C LYS A 219 -24.36 16.74 -2.51
N LEU A 220 -24.38 15.43 -2.56
CA LEU A 220 -23.58 14.57 -1.68
C LEU A 220 -22.90 13.49 -2.49
N GLU A 221 -21.60 13.35 -2.31
CA GLU A 221 -20.81 12.22 -2.76
C GLU A 221 -20.18 11.57 -1.52
N LEU A 222 -20.40 10.27 -1.38
CA LEU A 222 -19.93 9.47 -0.27
C LEU A 222 -19.28 8.21 -0.82
N ASP A 223 -18.06 7.97 -0.45
CA ASP A 223 -17.36 6.71 -0.73
C ASP A 223 -16.55 6.27 0.48
N GLY A 224 -16.27 4.97 0.54
CA GLY A 224 -15.45 4.42 1.60
C GLY A 224 -15.26 2.94 1.48
N SER A 225 -14.24 2.45 2.16
CA SER A 225 -13.93 1.03 2.23
C SER A 225 -13.43 0.63 3.60
N VAL A 226 -13.66 -0.64 3.93
CA VAL A 226 -13.08 -1.32 5.09
C VAL A 226 -12.49 -2.62 4.60
N ARG A 227 -11.26 -2.95 5.04
CA ARG A 227 -10.58 -4.18 4.69
C ARG A 227 -9.84 -4.76 5.90
N TYR A 228 -9.96 -6.04 6.09
CA TYR A 228 -9.17 -6.86 6.99
C TYR A 228 -8.26 -7.76 6.19
N ASP A 229 -6.97 -7.76 6.52
CA ASP A 229 -5.96 -8.62 5.95
C ASP A 229 -5.27 -9.43 7.04
N TYR A 230 -5.10 -10.73 6.81
CA TYR A 230 -4.26 -11.61 7.60
C TYR A 230 -3.20 -12.24 6.71
N LYS A 231 -1.96 -12.24 7.18
CA LYS A 231 -0.83 -12.92 6.54
C LYS A 231 -0.04 -13.71 7.57
N GLY A 232 -0.01 -15.03 7.39
CA GLY A 232 0.87 -15.95 8.12
C GLY A 232 1.99 -16.42 7.19
N ALA A 233 3.25 -16.39 7.64
CA ALA A 233 4.39 -16.86 6.87
C ALA A 233 5.28 -17.74 7.75
N ASP A 234 5.57 -18.96 7.28
CA ASP A 234 6.54 -19.89 7.85
C ASP A 234 7.71 -19.99 6.87
N ILE A 235 8.87 -19.49 7.28
CA ILE A 235 10.06 -19.34 6.43
C ILE A 235 11.19 -20.14 7.07
N ILE A 236 11.73 -21.10 6.33
CA ILE A 236 12.96 -21.80 6.67
C ILE A 236 14.01 -21.34 5.67
N SER A 237 15.15 -20.89 6.18
CA SER A 237 16.26 -20.44 5.35
C SER A 237 17.57 -21.07 5.82
N THR A 238 18.38 -21.48 4.85
CA THR A 238 19.73 -21.94 5.05
C THR A 238 20.64 -21.04 4.22
N ASN A 239 21.68 -20.52 4.83
CA ASN A 239 22.60 -19.63 4.17
C ASN A 239 24.04 -20.09 4.41
N SER A 240 24.87 -19.96 3.36
CA SER A 240 26.31 -20.20 3.41
C SER A 240 26.99 -19.08 2.65
N SER A 241 28.00 -18.49 3.24
CA SER A 241 28.73 -17.38 2.63
C SER A 241 30.21 -17.45 2.92
N GLU A 242 31.03 -17.03 1.95
CA GLU A 242 32.45 -16.79 2.07
C GLU A 242 32.71 -15.29 1.94
N ARG A 243 33.49 -14.76 2.87
CA ARG A 243 33.94 -13.37 2.84
C ARG A 243 35.46 -13.33 2.65
N PHE A 244 35.89 -12.77 1.54
CA PHE A 244 37.29 -12.58 1.22
C PHE A 244 37.90 -11.42 2.03
N LEU A 245 38.92 -11.70 2.79
CA LEU A 245 39.67 -10.74 3.62
C LEU A 245 41.09 -10.62 3.10
N GLN A 246 41.82 -9.58 3.50
CA GLN A 246 43.21 -9.40 3.09
C GLN A 246 44.14 -10.56 3.49
N ASN A 247 43.87 -11.24 4.61
CA ASN A 247 44.69 -12.29 5.17
C ASN A 247 43.99 -13.66 5.18
N GLY A 248 43.12 -13.92 4.21
CA GLY A 248 42.38 -15.18 4.11
C GLY A 248 40.88 -15.00 3.90
N SER A 249 40.12 -16.07 4.07
CA SER A 249 38.65 -16.04 3.97
C SER A 249 38.02 -16.33 5.32
N SER A 250 36.83 -15.79 5.53
CA SER A 250 35.93 -16.14 6.65
C SER A 250 34.69 -16.76 6.08
N TYR A 251 34.28 -17.89 6.61
CA TYR A 251 33.12 -18.64 6.18
C TYR A 251 32.03 -18.52 7.24
N SER A 252 30.80 -18.35 6.82
CA SER A 252 29.64 -18.27 7.73
C SER A 252 28.47 -19.08 7.19
N ASN A 253 27.96 -19.96 8.03
CA ASN A 253 26.79 -20.78 7.75
C ASN A 253 25.70 -20.48 8.77
N SER A 254 24.44 -20.52 8.35
CA SER A 254 23.30 -20.32 9.25
C SER A 254 22.05 -21.08 8.79
N ASN A 255 21.29 -21.55 9.75
CA ASN A 255 19.90 -22.02 9.62
C ASN A 255 19.01 -21.04 10.37
N ALA A 256 17.87 -20.68 9.79
CA ALA A 256 16.88 -19.87 10.48
C ALA A 256 15.44 -20.33 10.18
N VAL A 257 14.62 -20.28 11.21
CA VAL A 257 13.17 -20.53 11.13
C VAL A 257 12.46 -19.28 11.60
N ASN A 258 11.68 -18.68 10.72
CA ASN A 258 10.92 -17.47 10.99
C ASN A 258 9.44 -17.72 10.79
N LYS A 259 8.62 -17.40 11.78
CA LYS A 259 7.16 -17.47 11.71
C LYS A 259 6.58 -16.10 12.01
N ASN A 260 5.91 -15.51 11.04
CA ASN A 260 5.30 -14.20 11.18
C ASN A 260 3.79 -14.27 10.96
N LYS A 261 3.02 -13.61 11.83
CA LYS A 261 1.57 -13.48 11.72
C LYS A 261 1.21 -12.01 11.83
N ASN A 262 0.68 -11.46 10.75
CA ASN A 262 0.22 -10.07 10.67
C ASN A 262 -1.30 -10.07 10.52
N SER A 263 -1.96 -9.16 11.21
CA SER A 263 -3.40 -8.90 11.09
C SER A 263 -3.61 -7.41 11.03
N ASP A 264 -4.17 -6.93 9.93
CA ASP A 264 -4.32 -5.52 9.64
C ASP A 264 -5.77 -5.19 9.30
N VAL A 265 -6.25 -4.06 9.81
CA VAL A 265 -7.54 -3.46 9.46
C VAL A 265 -7.29 -2.09 8.88
N PHE A 266 -7.87 -1.81 7.73
CA PHE A 266 -7.83 -0.50 7.08
C PHE A 266 -9.26 -0.02 6.84
N ALA A 267 -9.51 1.25 7.14
CA ALA A 267 -10.77 1.90 6.81
C ALA A 267 -10.48 3.30 6.28
N ASN A 268 -11.13 3.66 5.18
CA ASN A 268 -11.09 4.99 4.63
C ASN A 268 -12.49 5.43 4.22
N PHE A 269 -12.75 6.72 4.35
CA PHE A 269 -13.98 7.34 3.92
C PHE A 269 -13.69 8.66 3.24
N ARG A 270 -14.54 9.04 2.30
CA ARG A 270 -14.59 10.37 1.70
C ARG A 270 -16.03 10.83 1.63
N LEU A 271 -16.27 12.01 2.16
CA LEU A 271 -17.53 12.71 2.06
C LEU A 271 -17.26 14.04 1.35
N GLU A 272 -17.95 14.30 0.25
CA GLU A 272 -18.02 15.61 -0.39
C GLU A 272 -19.45 16.12 -0.35
N TRP A 273 -19.65 17.25 0.31
CA TRP A 273 -20.95 17.86 0.46
C TRP A 273 -20.99 19.25 -0.16
N LYS A 274 -21.95 19.46 -1.05
CA LYS A 274 -22.21 20.70 -1.78
C LYS A 274 -23.57 21.25 -1.35
N PRO A 275 -23.68 21.91 -0.17
CA PRO A 275 -24.94 22.44 0.32
C PRO A 275 -25.57 23.43 -0.66
N ASP A 276 -24.75 24.24 -1.31
CA ASP A 276 -25.10 25.21 -2.36
C ASP A 276 -24.02 25.24 -3.47
N SER A 277 -24.25 26.01 -4.52
CA SER A 277 -23.33 26.14 -5.66
C SER A 277 -22.02 26.89 -5.32
N MET A 278 -21.94 27.51 -4.16
CA MET A 278 -20.79 28.33 -3.72
C MET A 278 -19.96 27.63 -2.64
N THR A 279 -20.48 26.59 -1.99
CA THR A 279 -19.83 25.91 -0.87
C THR A 279 -19.52 24.47 -1.23
N ASN A 280 -18.29 24.05 -0.92
CA ASN A 280 -17.87 22.65 -1.02
C ASN A 280 -17.16 22.26 0.29
N ILE A 281 -17.54 21.13 0.86
CA ILE A 281 -16.99 20.57 2.09
C ILE A 281 -16.53 19.16 1.77
N ILE A 282 -15.26 18.87 2.00
CA ILE A 282 -14.68 17.53 1.83
C ILE A 282 -14.09 17.08 3.17
N PHE A 283 -14.48 15.90 3.60
CA PHE A 283 -13.94 15.25 4.78
C PHE A 283 -13.44 13.86 4.43
N ARG A 284 -12.17 13.57 4.75
CA ARG A 284 -11.49 12.30 4.46
C ARG A 284 -10.82 11.75 5.71
N PRO A 285 -11.51 10.92 6.51
CA PRO A 285 -10.90 10.16 7.60
C PRO A 285 -10.31 8.85 7.08
N ASN A 286 -9.17 8.45 7.67
CA ASN A 286 -8.54 7.16 7.46
C ASN A 286 -8.21 6.57 8.83
N PHE A 287 -8.31 5.25 8.94
CA PHE A 287 -7.96 4.48 10.12
C PHE A 287 -7.21 3.23 9.72
N SER A 288 -6.16 2.89 10.45
CA SER A 288 -5.50 1.60 10.36
C SER A 288 -5.17 1.04 11.74
N TYR A 289 -5.30 -0.26 11.87
CA TYR A 289 -4.90 -1.04 13.02
C TYR A 289 -4.08 -2.22 12.53
N GLY A 290 -2.90 -2.42 13.11
CA GLY A 290 -2.01 -3.53 12.79
C GLY A 290 -1.60 -4.29 14.05
N LYS A 291 -1.51 -5.61 13.93
CA LYS A 291 -0.95 -6.48 14.95
C LYS A 291 0.00 -7.48 14.29
N THR A 292 1.23 -7.51 14.76
CA THR A 292 2.27 -8.43 14.31
C THR A 292 2.73 -9.31 15.47
N ASN A 293 2.82 -10.62 15.23
CA ASN A 293 3.49 -11.57 16.10
C ASN A 293 4.51 -12.34 15.25
N GLY A 294 5.79 -12.20 15.60
CA GLY A 294 6.88 -12.86 14.90
C GLY A 294 7.72 -13.68 15.87
N THR A 295 8.04 -14.93 15.51
CA THR A 295 9.05 -15.73 16.17
C THR A 295 10.18 -16.02 15.20
N SER A 296 11.42 -15.92 15.67
CA SER A 296 12.62 -16.26 14.90
C SER A 296 13.52 -17.13 15.78
N GLY A 297 14.01 -18.22 15.22
CA GLY A 297 15.08 -19.01 15.78
C GLY A 297 16.17 -19.15 14.74
N SER A 298 17.43 -18.98 15.12
CA SER A 298 18.56 -19.16 14.22
C SER A 298 19.76 -19.78 14.91
N GLU A 299 20.42 -20.65 14.19
CA GLU A 299 21.70 -21.26 14.53
C GLU A 299 22.72 -20.80 13.48
N SER A 300 23.88 -20.35 13.92
CA SER A 300 24.92 -19.89 13.00
C SER A 300 26.31 -20.23 13.50
N GLY A 301 27.25 -20.41 12.57
CA GLY A 301 28.64 -20.63 12.83
C GLY A 301 29.52 -19.83 11.88
N THR A 302 30.62 -19.29 12.43
CA THR A 302 31.67 -18.66 11.64
C THR A 302 32.92 -19.53 11.72
N PHE A 303 33.59 -19.73 10.57
CA PHE A 303 34.71 -20.62 10.43
C PHE A 303 35.92 -19.88 9.79
N ASN A 304 37.13 -20.25 10.19
CA ASN A 304 38.38 -19.71 9.64
C ASN A 304 38.90 -20.48 8.41
N SER A 305 38.28 -21.61 8.08
CA SER A 305 38.56 -22.44 6.91
C SER A 305 37.22 -22.92 6.31
N ASP A 306 37.25 -23.35 5.06
CA ASP A 306 36.08 -23.84 4.36
C ASP A 306 35.50 -25.09 5.05
N PRO A 307 34.30 -25.00 5.67
CA PRO A 307 33.70 -26.13 6.37
C PRO A 307 33.26 -27.26 5.41
N TYR A 308 33.00 -26.94 4.15
CA TYR A 308 32.66 -27.94 3.12
C TYR A 308 33.83 -28.80 2.70
N SER A 309 35.07 -28.40 3.04
CA SER A 309 36.24 -29.24 2.83
C SER A 309 36.33 -30.39 3.82
N LEU A 310 35.66 -30.31 4.96
CA LEU A 310 35.66 -31.32 6.02
C LEU A 310 34.41 -32.20 5.99
N ILE A 311 33.25 -31.62 5.73
CA ILE A 311 31.95 -32.32 5.74
C ILE A 311 31.04 -31.80 4.63
N ALA A 312 30.17 -32.69 4.13
CA ALA A 312 29.24 -32.35 3.04
C ALA A 312 28.17 -31.34 3.44
N ASN A 313 27.67 -31.41 4.66
CA ASN A 313 26.56 -30.56 5.16
C ASN A 313 26.95 -29.86 6.47
N PRO A 314 27.77 -28.80 6.45
CA PRO A 314 28.17 -28.08 7.65
C PRO A 314 27.00 -27.51 8.47
N ASN A 315 25.87 -27.22 7.81
CA ASN A 315 24.68 -26.66 8.44
C ASN A 315 23.98 -27.62 9.42
N ASP A 316 24.24 -28.93 9.32
CA ASP A 316 23.71 -29.93 10.26
C ASP A 316 24.41 -29.88 11.62
N PHE A 317 25.54 -29.17 11.70
CA PHE A 317 26.40 -29.06 12.88
C PHE A 317 26.47 -27.64 13.46
N LEU A 318 25.44 -26.83 13.24
CA LEU A 318 25.37 -25.45 13.76
C LEU A 318 24.83 -25.38 15.20
N ASP A 319 23.91 -26.27 15.57
CA ASP A 319 23.38 -26.36 16.92
C ASP A 319 24.38 -27.03 17.86
N PHE A 320 25.18 -26.20 18.52
CA PHE A 320 26.28 -26.67 19.40
C PHE A 320 25.78 -27.34 20.69
N ASP A 321 24.50 -27.20 21.05
CA ASP A 321 23.94 -27.86 22.23
C ASP A 321 23.59 -29.33 21.97
N LYS A 322 23.53 -29.75 20.71
CA LYS A 322 23.20 -31.10 20.28
C LYS A 322 24.37 -31.94 19.84
N LEU A 323 25.60 -31.38 19.86
CA LEU A 323 26.81 -32.06 19.35
C LEU A 323 27.57 -32.75 20.47
N GLU A 324 27.69 -34.10 20.40
CA GLU A 324 28.63 -34.89 21.23
C GLU A 324 30.02 -34.85 20.63
N ASP A 325 30.15 -34.88 19.27
CA ASP A 325 31.38 -34.77 18.50
C ASP A 325 31.23 -33.74 17.38
N ASP A 326 31.87 -32.59 17.49
CA ASP A 326 31.82 -31.53 16.45
C ASP A 326 32.99 -31.67 15.45
N PRO A 327 32.76 -32.14 14.22
CA PRO A 327 33.81 -32.25 13.21
C PRO A 327 34.36 -30.90 12.76
N LEU A 328 33.72 -29.79 13.09
CA LEU A 328 34.10 -28.45 12.73
C LEU A 328 34.76 -27.65 13.88
N GLU A 329 34.90 -28.24 15.08
CA GLU A 329 35.42 -27.58 16.28
C GLU A 329 36.74 -26.83 16.02
N ASN A 330 37.69 -27.50 15.35
CA ASN A 330 39.03 -26.94 15.11
C ASN A 330 39.05 -25.71 14.17
N ILE A 331 38.03 -25.54 13.34
CA ILE A 331 37.93 -24.39 12.40
C ILE A 331 36.90 -23.37 12.84
N ARG A 332 36.12 -23.67 13.89
CA ARG A 332 35.07 -22.81 14.40
C ARG A 332 35.63 -21.61 15.12
N VAL A 333 35.23 -20.41 14.70
CA VAL A 333 35.61 -19.15 15.36
C VAL A 333 34.57 -18.78 16.41
N ASN A 334 33.30 -18.83 16.03
CA ASN A 334 32.17 -18.67 16.95
C ASN A 334 30.97 -19.46 16.44
N ALA A 335 30.06 -19.69 17.36
CA ALA A 335 28.73 -20.19 17.07
C ALA A 335 27.70 -19.44 17.89
N THR A 336 26.50 -19.24 17.33
CA THR A 336 25.42 -18.51 17.99
C THR A 336 24.11 -19.23 17.81
N ASN A 337 23.41 -19.48 18.92
CA ASN A 337 21.99 -19.82 18.96
C ASN A 337 21.22 -18.56 19.37
N ASP A 338 20.25 -18.16 18.56
CA ASP A 338 19.44 -16.95 18.79
C ASP A 338 17.94 -17.31 18.67
N ALA A 339 17.15 -16.89 19.65
CA ALA A 339 15.70 -17.00 19.65
C ALA A 339 15.09 -15.63 19.94
N SER A 340 14.11 -15.23 19.17
CA SER A 340 13.40 -13.98 19.42
C SER A 340 11.90 -14.10 19.19
N LEU A 341 11.14 -13.34 19.96
CA LEU A 341 9.70 -13.13 19.82
C LEU A 341 9.45 -11.62 19.73
N THR A 342 8.79 -11.21 18.68
CA THR A 342 8.36 -9.81 18.49
C THR A 342 6.84 -9.73 18.53
N LYS A 343 6.32 -8.84 19.35
CA LYS A 343 4.90 -8.50 19.42
C LYS A 343 4.78 -7.00 19.13
N SER A 344 4.07 -6.64 18.08
CA SER A 344 3.82 -5.23 17.77
C SER A 344 2.34 -4.99 17.58
N LYS A 345 1.90 -3.82 18.04
CA LYS A 345 0.54 -3.33 17.88
C LYS A 345 0.60 -1.87 17.47
N SER A 346 -0.05 -1.54 16.37
CA SER A 346 -0.07 -0.18 15.84
C SER A 346 -1.48 0.30 15.59
N ILE A 347 -1.73 1.55 15.93
CA ILE A 347 -2.96 2.27 15.59
C ILE A 347 -2.54 3.54 14.84
N SER A 348 -3.16 3.81 13.71
CA SER A 348 -2.98 5.08 13.02
C SER A 348 -4.34 5.60 12.56
N THR A 349 -4.56 6.88 12.81
CA THR A 349 -5.74 7.58 12.31
C THR A 349 -5.33 8.92 11.73
N SER A 350 -5.98 9.30 10.64
CA SER A 350 -5.78 10.62 10.05
C SER A 350 -7.09 11.16 9.51
N ALA A 351 -7.21 12.47 9.44
CA ALA A 351 -8.36 13.13 8.85
C ALA A 351 -7.94 14.41 8.12
N THR A 352 -8.54 14.65 6.97
CA THR A 352 -8.43 15.92 6.25
C THR A 352 -9.83 16.52 6.14
N LEU A 353 -9.97 17.77 6.56
CA LEU A 353 -11.18 18.58 6.37
C LEU A 353 -10.83 19.74 5.44
N GLN A 354 -11.52 19.87 4.34
CA GLN A 354 -11.39 20.99 3.42
C GLN A 354 -12.75 21.69 3.26
N LEU A 355 -12.78 22.99 3.53
CA LEU A 355 -13.94 23.85 3.34
C LEU A 355 -13.57 24.88 2.29
N ASN A 356 -14.30 24.94 1.21
CA ASN A 356 -14.15 25.97 0.19
C ASN A 356 -15.42 26.79 0.08
N ARG A 357 -15.30 28.12 0.09
CA ARG A 357 -16.40 29.05 -0.12
C ARG A 357 -16.05 30.00 -1.25
N LYS A 358 -16.78 29.95 -2.35
CA LYS A 358 -16.76 30.97 -3.39
C LYS A 358 -17.50 32.20 -2.86
N LEU A 359 -16.85 33.36 -2.92
CA LEU A 359 -17.40 34.62 -2.44
C LEU A 359 -18.07 35.42 -3.56
N ASN A 360 -17.75 35.08 -4.81
CA ASN A 360 -18.41 35.61 -6.01
C ASN A 360 -18.22 34.68 -7.21
N ASN A 361 -18.87 34.97 -8.33
CA ASN A 361 -18.76 34.20 -9.57
C ASN A 361 -17.53 34.55 -10.41
N ARG A 362 -16.66 35.46 -9.96
CA ARG A 362 -15.44 35.90 -10.66
C ARG A 362 -14.19 35.15 -10.21
N GLY A 363 -14.32 34.19 -9.27
CA GLY A 363 -13.23 33.35 -8.78
C GLY A 363 -12.66 33.77 -7.41
N ARG A 364 -13.23 34.80 -6.74
CA ARG A 364 -12.88 35.11 -5.35
C ARG A 364 -13.32 33.95 -4.45
N ASN A 365 -12.41 33.39 -3.69
CA ASN A 365 -12.72 32.28 -2.79
C ASN A 365 -11.85 32.30 -1.54
N ILE A 366 -12.34 31.63 -0.52
CA ILE A 366 -11.59 31.31 0.69
C ILE A 366 -11.65 29.79 0.92
N THR A 367 -10.51 29.21 1.23
CA THR A 367 -10.38 27.79 1.52
C THR A 367 -9.74 27.62 2.90
N PHE A 368 -10.35 26.78 3.72
CA PHE A 368 -9.75 26.25 4.93
C PHE A 368 -9.40 24.78 4.71
N ARG A 369 -8.20 24.36 5.09
CA ARG A 369 -7.75 22.96 5.08
C ARG A 369 -7.19 22.60 6.45
N GLY A 370 -7.86 21.71 7.16
CA GLY A 370 -7.39 21.12 8.40
C GLY A 370 -6.89 19.71 8.15
N ARG A 371 -5.74 19.34 8.69
CA ARG A 371 -5.21 17.96 8.68
C ARG A 371 -4.85 17.56 10.10
N PHE A 372 -5.16 16.33 10.43
CA PHE A 372 -4.81 15.71 11.70
C PHE A 372 -4.31 14.30 11.42
N SER A 373 -3.27 13.87 12.11
CA SER A 373 -2.85 12.48 12.16
C SER A 373 -2.37 12.11 13.56
N TYR A 374 -2.67 10.90 13.96
CA TYR A 374 -2.26 10.28 15.21
C TYR A 374 -1.73 8.88 14.90
N GLY A 375 -0.64 8.50 15.52
CA GLY A 375 -0.07 7.16 15.46
C GLY A 375 0.43 6.75 16.83
N ASP A 376 0.10 5.52 17.20
CA ASP A 376 0.54 4.86 18.41
C ASP A 376 1.05 3.47 18.03
N ASN A 377 2.25 3.12 18.48
CA ASN A 377 2.87 1.85 18.17
C ASN A 377 3.60 1.31 19.39
N ASP A 378 3.12 0.18 19.90
CA ASP A 378 3.78 -0.61 20.91
C ASP A 378 4.58 -1.71 20.22
N ASN A 379 5.87 -1.80 20.53
CA ASN A 379 6.72 -2.87 20.00
C ASN A 379 7.48 -3.52 21.15
N ASP A 380 7.15 -4.78 21.42
CA ASP A 380 7.80 -5.62 22.41
C ASP A 380 8.65 -6.67 21.71
N GLN A 381 9.91 -6.76 22.08
CA GLN A 381 10.85 -7.76 21.58
C GLN A 381 11.47 -8.53 22.74
N TYR A 382 11.37 -9.83 22.69
CA TYR A 382 12.00 -10.78 23.58
C TYR A 382 13.14 -11.44 22.83
N ARG A 383 14.33 -11.48 23.41
CA ARG A 383 15.51 -12.04 22.74
C ARG A 383 16.32 -12.86 23.73
N GLN A 384 16.63 -14.09 23.32
CA GLN A 384 17.57 -15.00 23.98
C GLN A 384 18.65 -15.36 22.99
N SER A 385 19.91 -15.25 23.39
CA SER A 385 21.04 -15.54 22.51
C SER A 385 22.21 -16.05 23.33
N GLU A 386 22.81 -17.15 22.88
CA GLU A 386 24.06 -17.68 23.36
C GLU A 386 25.08 -17.65 22.22
N THR A 387 26.24 -17.02 22.45
CA THR A 387 27.36 -17.00 21.52
C THR A 387 28.57 -17.60 22.19
N ARG A 388 29.11 -18.68 21.64
CA ARG A 388 30.37 -19.30 22.06
C ARG A 388 31.50 -18.88 21.14
N TYR A 389 32.62 -18.49 21.75
CA TYR A 389 33.83 -18.08 21.06
C TYR A 389 34.94 -19.12 21.29
N TYR A 390 35.25 -19.91 20.29
CA TYR A 390 36.20 -21.03 20.38
C TYR A 390 37.69 -20.61 20.31
N GLN A 391 37.92 -19.36 19.87
CA GLN A 391 39.31 -18.82 19.76
C GLN A 391 39.61 -17.77 20.84
N ILE A 392 38.64 -17.49 21.73
CA ILE A 392 38.82 -16.56 22.85
C ILE A 392 38.57 -17.35 24.14
N LEU A 393 39.64 -17.63 24.87
CA LEU A 393 39.57 -18.38 26.10
C LEU A 393 39.11 -17.48 27.26
N ASN A 394 38.27 -18.00 28.14
CA ASN A 394 37.91 -17.38 29.39
C ASN A 394 39.06 -17.50 30.44
N ALA A 395 38.91 -16.90 31.61
CA ALA A 395 39.93 -16.91 32.68
C ALA A 395 40.27 -18.32 33.21
N LEU A 396 39.48 -19.34 32.93
CA LEU A 396 39.67 -20.73 33.34
C LEU A 396 40.25 -21.60 32.21
N GLY A 397 40.53 -21.01 31.03
CA GLY A 397 41.11 -21.71 29.88
C GLY A 397 40.06 -22.44 29.01
N GLY A 398 38.77 -22.28 29.24
CA GLY A 398 37.69 -22.77 28.37
C GLY A 398 37.19 -21.70 27.41
N ASP A 399 36.26 -22.06 26.55
CA ASP A 399 35.61 -21.14 25.61
C ASP A 399 34.93 -19.96 26.30
N SER A 400 35.02 -18.79 25.71
CA SER A 400 34.29 -17.61 26.18
C SER A 400 32.84 -17.67 25.69
N VAL A 401 31.89 -17.53 26.59
CA VAL A 401 30.47 -17.58 26.27
C VAL A 401 29.81 -16.25 26.64
N LEU A 402 29.02 -15.75 25.71
CA LEU A 402 28.21 -14.54 25.90
C LEU A 402 26.71 -14.90 25.85
N TYR A 403 26.06 -14.77 27.00
CA TYR A 403 24.61 -14.91 27.11
C TYR A 403 23.93 -13.56 27.03
N ARG A 404 22.83 -13.51 26.33
CA ARG A 404 21.89 -12.39 26.33
C ARG A 404 20.47 -12.94 26.50
N ASN A 405 19.80 -12.46 27.51
CA ASN A 405 18.38 -12.69 27.71
C ASN A 405 17.76 -11.33 28.00
N GLN A 406 16.95 -10.80 27.08
CA GLN A 406 16.48 -9.43 27.11
C GLN A 406 15.00 -9.32 26.74
N TYR A 407 14.30 -8.48 27.49
CA TYR A 407 13.03 -7.92 27.08
C TYR A 407 13.23 -6.46 26.70
N ILE A 408 12.77 -6.07 25.52
CA ILE A 408 12.91 -4.72 24.98
C ILE A 408 11.51 -4.23 24.62
N THR A 409 11.11 -3.11 25.20
CA THR A 409 9.88 -2.42 24.83
C THR A 409 10.19 -1.08 24.20
N THR A 410 9.43 -0.70 23.17
CA THR A 410 9.63 0.56 22.45
C THR A 410 8.29 1.16 22.06
N PRO A 411 7.54 1.73 23.03
CA PRO A 411 6.36 2.50 22.72
C PRO A 411 6.74 3.77 21.94
N THR A 412 5.95 4.08 20.94
CA THR A 412 6.12 5.27 20.08
C THR A 412 4.77 5.93 19.88
N ASN A 413 4.68 7.20 20.24
CA ASN A 413 3.50 8.02 20.03
C ASN A 413 3.82 9.21 19.14
N ASN A 414 3.00 9.48 18.16
CA ASN A 414 3.18 10.63 17.31
C ASN A 414 1.83 11.25 16.92
N TYR A 415 1.81 12.57 16.81
CA TYR A 415 0.69 13.27 16.24
C TYR A 415 1.13 14.53 15.49
N ASN A 416 0.37 14.85 14.48
CA ASN A 416 0.60 16.00 13.63
C ASN A 416 -0.74 16.65 13.32
N TYR A 417 -0.80 17.97 13.46
CA TYR A 417 -1.94 18.72 12.97
C TYR A 417 -1.48 19.97 12.22
N SER A 418 -2.23 20.32 11.21
CA SER A 418 -2.02 21.55 10.47
C SER A 418 -3.35 22.20 10.12
N ALA A 419 -3.32 23.52 10.09
CA ALA A 419 -4.44 24.35 9.65
C ALA A 419 -3.93 25.35 8.64
N GLN A 420 -4.55 25.39 7.48
CA GLN A 420 -4.22 26.30 6.38
C GLN A 420 -5.45 27.11 5.99
N VAL A 421 -5.29 28.40 5.82
CA VAL A 421 -6.29 29.28 5.23
C VAL A 421 -5.69 29.90 3.97
N THR A 422 -6.41 29.83 2.88
CA THR A 422 -6.01 30.42 1.60
C THR A 422 -7.13 31.31 1.10
N TYR A 423 -6.80 32.58 0.79
CA TYR A 423 -7.69 33.53 0.16
C TYR A 423 -7.19 33.84 -1.25
N SER A 424 -8.08 33.79 -2.22
CA SER A 424 -7.79 34.04 -3.62
C SER A 424 -8.63 35.18 -4.14
N GLU A 425 -7.97 36.25 -4.63
CA GLU A 425 -8.57 37.44 -5.20
C GLU A 425 -8.33 37.51 -6.71
N PRO A 426 -9.34 37.51 -7.56
CA PRO A 426 -9.20 37.75 -8.98
C PRO A 426 -8.90 39.23 -9.24
N ILE A 427 -7.70 39.54 -9.69
CA ILE A 427 -7.25 40.92 -9.98
C ILE A 427 -7.39 41.30 -11.45
N ALA A 428 -7.40 40.29 -12.35
CA ALA A 428 -7.65 40.44 -13.77
C ALA A 428 -8.26 39.15 -14.35
N ARG A 429 -8.58 39.15 -15.66
CA ARG A 429 -9.10 37.96 -16.34
C ARG A 429 -8.07 36.82 -16.20
N ALA A 430 -8.51 35.70 -15.55
CA ALA A 430 -7.70 34.52 -15.28
C ALA A 430 -6.34 34.83 -14.63
N THR A 431 -6.33 35.83 -13.73
CA THR A 431 -5.17 36.25 -12.95
C THR A 431 -5.59 36.45 -11.50
N PHE A 432 -4.90 35.76 -10.59
CA PHE A 432 -5.28 35.65 -9.19
C PHE A 432 -4.12 36.07 -8.30
N LEU A 433 -4.40 36.89 -7.29
CA LEU A 433 -3.52 37.14 -6.16
C LEU A 433 -3.98 36.25 -5.02
N GLN A 434 -3.08 35.41 -4.51
CA GLN A 434 -3.37 34.42 -3.49
C GLN A 434 -2.56 34.69 -2.23
N PHE A 435 -3.23 34.69 -1.09
CA PHE A 435 -2.64 34.77 0.24
C PHE A 435 -2.88 33.45 0.94
N SER A 436 -1.86 32.84 1.48
CA SER A 436 -1.97 31.59 2.24
C SER A 436 -1.21 31.69 3.56
N TYR A 437 -1.81 31.17 4.60
CA TYR A 437 -1.15 30.97 5.87
C TYR A 437 -1.42 29.57 6.36
N GLN A 438 -0.36 28.85 6.74
CA GLN A 438 -0.42 27.51 7.32
C GLN A 438 0.34 27.50 8.64
N PHE A 439 -0.28 26.88 9.63
CA PHE A 439 0.38 26.45 10.85
C PHE A 439 0.47 24.94 10.87
N GLN A 440 1.60 24.38 11.28
CA GLN A 440 1.80 22.94 11.47
C GLN A 440 2.52 22.69 12.79
N TYR A 441 2.02 21.72 13.53
CA TYR A 441 2.67 21.16 14.72
C TYR A 441 2.86 19.66 14.52
N LYS A 442 4.06 19.16 14.84
CA LYS A 442 4.38 17.73 14.88
C LYS A 442 4.96 17.39 16.25
N TYR A 443 4.51 16.28 16.77
CA TYR A 443 5.04 15.65 17.97
C TYR A 443 5.39 14.20 17.67
N SER A 444 6.52 13.75 18.18
CA SER A 444 6.91 12.34 18.14
C SER A 444 7.67 12.01 19.42
N GLU A 445 7.29 10.93 20.05
CA GLU A 445 7.92 10.41 21.27
C GLU A 445 8.23 8.93 21.05
N SER A 446 9.39 8.50 21.47
CA SER A 446 9.80 7.09 21.48
C SER A 446 10.58 6.83 22.77
N ASP A 447 10.16 5.82 23.52
CA ASP A 447 10.79 5.41 24.77
C ASP A 447 11.20 3.94 24.69
N LYS A 448 12.46 3.70 24.34
CA LYS A 448 13.04 2.36 24.33
C LYS A 448 13.59 2.03 25.69
N THR A 449 13.06 1.00 26.33
CA THR A 449 13.58 0.42 27.56
C THR A 449 14.01 -1.02 27.31
N THR A 450 15.17 -1.40 27.84
CA THR A 450 15.72 -2.76 27.76
C THR A 450 15.85 -3.31 29.18
N PHE A 451 15.32 -4.48 29.41
CA PHE A 451 15.41 -5.21 30.67
C PHE A 451 16.32 -6.43 30.49
N ASP A 452 17.25 -6.62 31.42
CA ASP A 452 18.06 -7.82 31.49
C ASP A 452 17.28 -8.94 32.17
N MET A 453 17.17 -10.07 31.53
CA MET A 453 16.39 -11.21 32.00
C MET A 453 17.27 -12.41 32.39
N LEU A 454 18.59 -12.20 32.56
CA LEU A 454 19.54 -13.30 32.91
C LEU A 454 19.24 -13.91 34.28
N ASP A 455 18.69 -13.12 35.21
CA ASP A 455 18.27 -13.62 36.54
C ASP A 455 17.00 -14.50 36.50
N TYR A 456 16.39 -14.66 35.33
CA TYR A 456 15.20 -15.49 35.10
C TYR A 456 15.48 -16.63 34.09
N PRO A 457 16.38 -17.58 34.39
CA PRO A 457 16.80 -18.61 33.43
C PRO A 457 15.66 -19.55 33.01
N GLU A 458 14.66 -19.74 33.87
CA GLU A 458 13.48 -20.58 33.60
C GLU A 458 12.36 -19.84 32.84
N TRP A 459 12.58 -18.57 32.53
CA TRP A 459 11.53 -17.81 31.83
C TRP A 459 11.45 -18.19 30.35
N ASP A 460 10.23 -18.62 29.96
CA ASP A 460 9.89 -18.85 28.57
C ASP A 460 9.47 -17.54 27.88
N ILE A 461 10.14 -17.20 26.79
CA ILE A 461 9.83 -15.99 25.98
C ILE A 461 8.40 -15.96 25.45
N ASN A 462 7.72 -17.10 25.35
CA ASN A 462 6.30 -17.19 24.99
C ASN A 462 5.35 -17.01 26.17
N GLY A 463 5.87 -17.09 27.39
CA GLY A 463 5.12 -16.94 28.65
C GLY A 463 4.89 -15.48 29.05
N PRO A 464 4.23 -15.28 30.20
CA PRO A 464 4.12 -13.97 30.81
C PRO A 464 5.47 -13.48 31.33
N LEU A 465 5.66 -12.17 31.42
CA LEU A 465 6.84 -11.59 32.06
C LEU A 465 6.88 -11.98 33.55
N PRO A 466 8.06 -12.34 34.08
CA PRO A 466 8.20 -12.68 35.49
C PRO A 466 7.96 -11.45 36.38
N SER A 467 7.48 -11.65 37.59
CA SER A 467 7.26 -10.54 38.52
C SER A 467 8.58 -9.90 38.93
N GLY A 468 8.64 -8.58 38.97
CA GLY A 468 9.82 -7.81 39.39
C GLY A 468 10.84 -7.55 38.28
N TYR A 469 10.58 -7.93 37.04
CA TYR A 469 11.47 -7.68 35.89
C TYR A 469 11.79 -6.20 35.71
N GLU A 470 10.90 -5.29 36.11
CA GLU A 470 11.06 -3.85 35.97
C GLU A 470 12.29 -3.31 36.69
N SER A 471 12.75 -4.00 37.75
CA SER A 471 13.96 -3.63 38.48
C SER A 471 15.27 -3.94 37.75
N HIS A 472 15.20 -4.68 36.62
CA HIS A 472 16.33 -5.08 35.81
C HIS A 472 16.49 -4.22 34.55
N ALA A 473 15.97 -2.99 34.58
CA ALA A 473 16.15 -2.04 33.48
C ALA A 473 17.65 -1.70 33.30
N VAL A 474 18.12 -1.77 32.04
CA VAL A 474 19.51 -1.46 31.68
C VAL A 474 19.55 -0.06 31.06
N ASP A 475 19.81 0.96 31.88
CA ASP A 475 19.77 2.37 31.46
C ASP A 475 20.69 2.67 30.28
N SER A 476 21.88 2.07 30.23
CA SER A 476 22.83 2.26 29.12
C SER A 476 22.30 1.81 27.75
N LEU A 477 21.28 0.93 27.71
CA LEU A 477 20.60 0.45 26.51
C LEU A 477 19.25 1.15 26.27
N GLY A 478 18.82 1.96 27.22
CA GLY A 478 17.64 2.80 27.12
C GLY A 478 17.83 3.96 26.14
N LYS A 479 16.75 4.41 25.54
CA LYS A 479 16.74 5.56 24.64
C LYS A 479 15.39 6.24 24.68
N TYR A 480 15.37 7.45 25.22
CA TYR A 480 14.21 8.33 25.12
C TYR A 480 14.46 9.42 24.09
N ALA A 481 13.52 9.65 23.21
CA ALA A 481 13.56 10.73 22.24
C ALA A 481 12.18 11.38 22.12
N GLU A 482 12.13 12.67 22.34
CA GLU A 482 10.93 13.49 22.13
C GLU A 482 11.25 14.60 21.14
N TYR A 483 10.45 14.72 20.09
CA TYR A 483 10.60 15.73 19.06
C TYR A 483 9.32 16.56 18.94
N ARG A 484 9.48 17.88 18.99
CA ARG A 484 8.42 18.87 18.77
C ARG A 484 8.84 19.79 17.66
N TYR A 485 7.96 19.99 16.69
CA TYR A 485 8.22 20.82 15.54
C TYR A 485 7.04 21.77 15.30
N TYR A 486 7.36 23.04 15.15
CA TYR A 486 6.43 24.12 14.84
C TYR A 486 6.84 24.74 13.52
N ASN A 487 5.90 24.89 12.61
CA ASN A 487 6.12 25.54 11.33
C ASN A 487 4.99 26.51 11.05
N HIS A 488 5.37 27.71 10.63
CA HIS A 488 4.47 28.72 10.12
C HIS A 488 4.86 28.98 8.67
N ASP A 489 3.91 28.96 7.75
CA ASP A 489 4.13 29.29 6.35
C ASP A 489 3.15 30.38 5.95
N ALA A 490 3.67 31.58 5.71
CA ALA A 490 2.91 32.70 5.17
C ALA A 490 3.39 32.96 3.74
N SER A 491 2.49 32.89 2.77
CA SER A 491 2.84 33.05 1.37
C SER A 491 1.89 33.99 0.63
N VAL A 492 2.47 34.69 -0.34
CA VAL A 492 1.74 35.52 -1.32
C VAL A 492 2.19 35.09 -2.70
N SER A 493 1.25 34.76 -3.56
CA SER A 493 1.55 34.35 -4.93
C SER A 493 0.62 35.00 -5.94
N LEU A 494 1.18 35.32 -7.10
CA LEU A 494 0.45 35.77 -8.27
C LEU A 494 0.38 34.61 -9.26
N ARG A 495 -0.81 34.30 -9.73
CA ARG A 495 -1.04 33.18 -10.65
C ARG A 495 -1.75 33.66 -11.91
N PHE A 496 -1.18 33.29 -13.06
CA PHE A 496 -1.71 33.56 -14.40
C PHE A 496 -2.15 32.20 -14.99
N ILE A 497 -3.41 32.05 -15.29
CA ILE A 497 -3.95 30.81 -15.88
C ILE A 497 -4.39 31.13 -17.31
N ARG A 498 -3.85 30.43 -18.29
CA ARG A 498 -4.21 30.50 -19.71
C ARG A 498 -4.41 29.10 -20.26
N GLU A 499 -5.07 28.96 -21.37
CA GLU A 499 -5.37 27.66 -22.00
C GLU A 499 -4.13 26.81 -22.27
N LYS A 500 -3.00 27.44 -22.61
CA LYS A 500 -1.76 26.74 -22.99
C LYS A 500 -0.66 26.79 -21.95
N TYR A 501 -0.76 27.64 -20.93
CA TYR A 501 0.27 27.79 -19.91
C TYR A 501 -0.30 28.35 -18.60
N GLN A 502 0.33 27.94 -17.53
CA GLN A 502 0.12 28.51 -16.21
C GLN A 502 1.45 29.05 -15.69
N LEU A 503 1.44 30.25 -15.15
CA LEU A 503 2.60 30.86 -14.52
C LEU A 503 2.26 31.23 -13.09
N SER A 504 3.13 30.88 -12.16
CA SER A 504 3.01 31.32 -10.77
C SER A 504 4.31 31.94 -10.31
N ALA A 505 4.20 33.08 -9.63
CA ALA A 505 5.32 33.73 -8.97
C ALA A 505 4.88 34.13 -7.56
N GLY A 506 5.67 33.83 -6.56
CA GLY A 506 5.31 34.09 -5.18
C GLY A 506 6.49 34.13 -4.25
N MET A 507 6.22 34.57 -3.05
CA MET A 507 7.17 34.63 -1.94
C MET A 507 6.54 33.91 -0.76
N SER A 508 7.33 33.14 -0.02
CA SER A 508 6.92 32.54 1.25
C SER A 508 7.90 32.89 2.35
N PHE A 509 7.36 33.03 3.55
CA PHE A 509 8.11 33.19 4.78
C PHE A 509 7.76 32.02 5.71
N GLN A 510 8.75 31.20 6.03
CA GLN A 510 8.56 29.92 6.73
C GLN A 510 9.43 29.85 8.00
N PRO A 511 9.10 30.57 9.06
CA PRO A 511 9.78 30.39 10.35
C PRO A 511 9.45 29.01 10.94
N GLN A 512 10.52 28.31 11.32
CA GLN A 512 10.45 26.97 11.87
C GLN A 512 11.14 26.93 13.23
N HIS A 513 10.58 26.19 14.15
CA HIS A 513 11.20 25.91 15.44
C HIS A 513 11.07 24.43 15.76
N SER A 514 12.19 23.81 16.13
CA SER A 514 12.21 22.40 16.55
C SER A 514 12.91 22.24 17.88
N VAL A 515 12.35 21.38 18.70
CA VAL A 515 12.93 20.99 20.00
C VAL A 515 13.11 19.48 19.98
N LEU A 516 14.31 19.03 20.23
CA LEU A 516 14.64 17.61 20.41
C LEU A 516 15.13 17.42 21.86
N SER A 517 14.40 16.65 22.64
CA SER A 517 14.83 16.15 23.94
C SER A 517 15.29 14.70 23.74
N TYR A 518 16.52 14.42 24.09
CA TYR A 518 17.11 13.12 23.94
C TYR A 518 17.79 12.70 25.23
N LYS A 519 17.49 11.49 25.69
CA LYS A 519 18.17 10.86 26.83
C LYS A 519 18.63 9.47 26.40
N ARG A 520 19.88 9.16 26.66
CA ARG A 520 20.47 7.83 26.47
C ARG A 520 21.26 7.52 27.71
N GLY A 521 20.68 6.69 28.59
CA GLY A 521 21.37 6.27 29.82
C GLY A 521 22.12 7.38 30.56
N ASP A 522 22.70 7.10 31.67
CA ASP A 522 23.58 8.04 32.37
C ASP A 522 24.97 8.12 31.69
N TYR A 523 25.07 8.92 30.65
CA TYR A 523 26.33 9.45 30.09
C TYR A 523 26.23 10.96 29.97
#